data_52fd6a98b75593f81585d34e2cbe6795
#
_entry.id   52fd6a98b75593f81585d34e2cbe6795
#
_cell.length_a   1.000
_cell.length_b   1.000
_cell.length_c   1.000
_cell.angle_alpha   90.00
_cell.angle_beta   90.00
_cell.angle_gamma   90.00
#
_symmetry.space_group_name_H-M   'P 1'
#
loop_
_entity.id
_entity.type
_entity.pdbx_description
1 polymer ?
#
loop_
_entity_poly.entity_id
_entity_poly.type
_entity_poly.pdbx_seq_one_letter_code
_entity_poly.pdbx_strand_id
1 'polypeptide(L)'
;MMSGRPSFSNSAITWGTNAISNGGNTANQWRTLTKDEWDYLLNTRTASFGRFAKAYLFGSIHGIILFPDNYTHPSDVTAPTGINATDNTSWNNNEYNTEQWAKMEAAGAVFLPAAYSRYGNYVVTTSYGYWSSTAYGDQGRAAYYLNFGGNNLSVTDMSRYYGYSVRFVKDVN
;
A
#
# COMPACT_ATOMS: atom_id res chain seq x y z
N MET A 1 26.19 0.74 -28.32
CA MET A 1 25.99 2.02 -27.62
C MET A 1 24.49 2.17 -27.37
N MET A 2 24.05 1.93 -26.12
CA MET A 2 22.67 2.22 -25.74
C MET A 2 22.65 3.65 -25.16
N SER A 3 22.39 4.63 -26.01
CA SER A 3 22.10 5.99 -25.59
C SER A 3 20.61 6.12 -25.39
N GLY A 4 20.19 6.54 -24.24
CA GLY A 4 18.80 6.89 -23.99
C GLY A 4 18.27 6.34 -22.66
N ARG A 5 18.93 6.67 -21.54
CA ARG A 5 18.24 6.64 -20.24
C ARG A 5 17.17 7.75 -20.29
N PRO A 6 15.90 7.41 -20.08
CA PRO A 6 14.91 8.45 -19.90
C PRO A 6 15.32 9.30 -18.71
N SER A 7 15.49 10.59 -18.90
CA SER A 7 15.66 11.53 -17.81
C SER A 7 14.35 11.60 -17.05
N PHE A 8 14.29 10.96 -15.89
CA PHE A 8 13.16 11.14 -14.98
C PHE A 8 13.27 12.55 -14.39
N SER A 9 12.33 13.43 -14.76
CA SER A 9 12.22 14.71 -14.08
C SER A 9 11.86 14.49 -12.61
N ASN A 10 12.33 15.35 -11.72
CA ASN A 10 11.97 15.33 -10.28
C ASN A 10 10.51 15.71 -10.01
N SER A 11 9.74 16.07 -11.04
CA SER A 11 8.30 16.25 -10.91
C SER A 11 7.67 14.91 -10.57
N ALA A 12 6.89 14.89 -9.50
CA ALA A 12 6.05 13.77 -9.15
C ALA A 12 5.31 13.31 -10.42
N ILE A 13 5.46 12.03 -10.78
CA ILE A 13 4.63 11.46 -11.86
C ILE A 13 3.22 11.42 -11.30
N THR A 14 2.50 12.49 -11.49
CA THR A 14 1.11 12.57 -11.13
C THR A 14 0.33 11.80 -12.20
N TRP A 15 -0.09 10.61 -11.89
CA TRP A 15 -1.07 9.88 -12.70
C TRP A 15 -2.34 10.71 -12.93
N GLY A 16 -2.52 11.77 -12.14
CA GLY A 16 -3.61 12.71 -12.26
C GLY A 16 -3.67 13.48 -13.59
N THR A 17 -2.57 13.58 -14.33
CA THR A 17 -2.55 14.23 -15.64
C THR A 17 -2.84 13.29 -16.81
N ASN A 18 -2.84 11.98 -16.58
CA ASN A 18 -3.08 10.97 -17.60
C ASN A 18 -4.37 10.20 -17.30
N ALA A 19 -5.23 10.03 -18.28
CA ALA A 19 -6.42 9.22 -18.14
C ALA A 19 -6.07 7.74 -17.91
N ILE A 20 -6.76 7.11 -16.96
CA ILE A 20 -6.67 5.69 -16.72
C ILE A 20 -7.78 5.00 -17.50
N SER A 21 -7.43 4.05 -18.37
CA SER A 21 -8.35 3.45 -19.34
C SER A 21 -9.47 2.58 -18.76
N ASN A 22 -9.41 2.20 -17.47
CA ASN A 22 -10.42 1.36 -16.81
C ASN A 22 -11.17 2.14 -15.72
N GLY A 23 -12.30 2.76 -16.10
CA GLY A 23 -13.23 3.38 -15.15
C GLY A 23 -12.80 4.74 -14.59
N GLY A 24 -11.71 5.31 -15.07
CA GLY A 24 -11.18 6.58 -14.58
C GLY A 24 -10.66 7.48 -15.69
N ASN A 25 -11.43 7.63 -16.78
CA ASN A 25 -10.98 8.34 -17.99
C ASN A 25 -10.90 9.87 -17.85
N THR A 26 -11.26 10.44 -16.71
CA THR A 26 -11.14 11.87 -16.47
C THR A 26 -9.79 12.14 -15.80
N ALA A 27 -9.00 13.05 -16.36
CA ALA A 27 -7.75 13.50 -15.75
C ALA A 27 -7.99 14.01 -14.32
N ASN A 28 -7.02 13.82 -13.45
CA ASN A 28 -7.04 14.21 -12.04
C ASN A 28 -8.07 13.50 -11.14
N GLN A 29 -8.70 12.42 -11.58
CA GLN A 29 -9.58 11.63 -10.72
C GLN A 29 -8.82 10.64 -9.81
N TRP A 30 -7.72 10.10 -10.30
CA TRP A 30 -6.94 9.07 -9.59
C TRP A 30 -5.51 9.53 -9.40
N ARG A 31 -4.97 9.27 -8.24
CA ARG A 31 -3.58 9.56 -7.90
C ARG A 31 -2.97 8.49 -7.02
N THR A 32 -1.66 8.47 -6.90
CA THR A 32 -0.93 7.67 -5.91
C THR A 32 -0.81 8.47 -4.62
N LEU A 33 -0.89 7.82 -3.48
CA LEU A 33 -0.67 8.46 -2.18
C LEU A 33 0.74 9.04 -2.09
N THR A 34 0.86 10.19 -1.46
CA THR A 34 2.14 10.79 -1.08
C THR A 34 2.78 10.05 0.10
N LYS A 35 4.06 10.34 0.38
CA LYS A 35 4.72 9.85 1.60
C LYS A 35 3.96 10.23 2.87
N ASP A 36 3.55 11.50 2.98
CA ASP A 36 2.89 12.02 4.16
C ASP A 36 1.49 11.42 4.36
N GLU A 37 0.80 11.10 3.27
CA GLU A 37 -0.48 10.38 3.33
C GLU A 37 -0.30 8.92 3.78
N TRP A 38 0.75 8.23 3.34
CA TRP A 38 1.09 6.92 3.88
C TRP A 38 1.43 6.99 5.38
N ASP A 39 2.23 7.99 5.79
CA ASP A 39 2.54 8.21 7.22
C ASP A 39 1.28 8.54 8.01
N TYR A 40 0.37 9.35 7.47
CA TYR A 40 -0.90 9.65 8.10
C TYR A 40 -1.74 8.39 8.30
N LEU A 41 -1.90 7.58 7.27
CA LEU A 41 -2.71 6.35 7.33
C LEU A 41 -2.19 5.35 8.36
N LEU A 42 -0.87 5.26 8.53
CA LEU A 42 -0.26 4.25 9.39
C LEU A 42 0.05 4.75 10.80
N ASN A 43 0.46 6.01 10.96
CA ASN A 43 1.12 6.47 12.17
C ASN A 43 0.36 7.55 12.92
N THR A 44 -0.30 8.49 12.23
CA THR A 44 -0.74 9.74 12.87
C THR A 44 -2.25 9.88 13.03
N ARG A 45 -3.07 9.30 12.14
CA ARG A 45 -4.52 9.41 12.24
C ARG A 45 -5.07 8.72 13.49
N THR A 46 -6.13 9.28 14.04
CA THR A 46 -6.91 8.67 15.13
C THR A 46 -7.95 7.72 14.53
N ALA A 47 -7.96 6.49 14.97
CA ALA A 47 -8.92 5.48 14.54
C ALA A 47 -9.44 4.72 15.78
N SER A 48 -10.76 4.58 15.89
CA SER A 48 -11.41 3.99 17.07
C SER A 48 -11.06 2.53 17.29
N PHE A 49 -10.96 1.75 16.22
CA PHE A 49 -10.60 0.33 16.27
C PHE A 49 -9.10 0.09 16.15
N GLY A 50 -8.41 0.96 15.43
CA GLY A 50 -7.01 0.84 15.05
C GLY A 50 -6.83 1.18 13.58
N ARG A 51 -5.59 1.39 13.15
CA ARG A 51 -5.28 1.86 11.79
C ARG A 51 -5.09 0.72 10.80
N PHE A 52 -4.42 -0.34 11.24
CA PHE A 52 -4.10 -1.48 10.37
C PHE A 52 -3.83 -2.76 11.19
N ALA A 53 -3.86 -3.90 10.49
CA ALA A 53 -3.35 -5.17 10.99
C ALA A 53 -2.73 -5.97 9.83
N LYS A 54 -1.72 -6.78 10.12
CA LYS A 54 -1.21 -7.79 9.17
C LYS A 54 -2.19 -8.94 9.10
N ALA A 55 -2.44 -9.48 7.91
CA ALA A 55 -3.40 -10.56 7.72
C ALA A 55 -3.04 -11.50 6.58
N TYR A 56 -3.68 -12.65 6.59
CA TYR A 56 -3.59 -13.69 5.58
C TYR A 56 -5.01 -14.00 5.07
N LEU A 57 -5.27 -13.67 3.82
CA LEU A 57 -6.60 -13.84 3.24
C LEU A 57 -6.67 -15.05 2.32
N PHE A 58 -7.82 -15.70 2.33
CA PHE A 58 -8.18 -16.79 1.42
C PHE A 58 -7.21 -17.98 1.44
N GLY A 59 -6.52 -18.20 2.56
CA GLY A 59 -5.54 -19.28 2.68
C GLY A 59 -4.30 -19.15 1.79
N SER A 60 -4.05 -17.98 1.16
CA SER A 60 -2.95 -17.82 0.20
C SER A 60 -2.35 -16.43 0.08
N ILE A 61 -2.98 -15.37 0.56
CA ILE A 61 -2.56 -13.99 0.28
C ILE A 61 -2.21 -13.23 1.56
N HIS A 62 -0.93 -12.98 1.78
CA HIS A 62 -0.46 -12.09 2.82
C HIS A 62 -0.72 -10.62 2.45
N GLY A 63 -0.92 -9.78 3.44
CA GLY A 63 -1.11 -8.36 3.22
C GLY A 63 -1.41 -7.58 4.50
N ILE A 64 -1.73 -6.31 4.36
CA ILE A 64 -2.20 -5.49 5.46
C ILE A 64 -3.65 -5.07 5.21
N ILE A 65 -4.43 -5.11 6.28
CA ILE A 65 -5.77 -4.54 6.30
C ILE A 65 -5.66 -3.12 6.85
N LEU A 66 -6.20 -2.14 6.14
CA LEU A 66 -6.40 -0.78 6.63
C LEU A 66 -7.84 -0.64 7.11
N PHE A 67 -8.04 -0.07 8.29
CA PHE A 67 -9.36 0.18 8.86
C PHE A 67 -9.70 1.67 8.74
N PRO A 68 -10.94 2.06 8.37
CA PRO A 68 -11.38 3.46 8.44
C PRO A 68 -11.37 3.99 9.88
N ASP A 69 -11.40 5.31 10.04
CA ASP A 69 -11.33 5.94 11.36
C ASP A 69 -12.51 5.57 12.26
N ASN A 70 -13.69 5.40 11.66
CA ASN A 70 -14.93 4.99 12.32
C ASN A 70 -15.28 3.51 12.11
N TYR A 71 -14.27 2.67 11.83
CA TYR A 71 -14.48 1.25 11.58
C TYR A 71 -15.15 0.55 12.78
N THR A 72 -16.20 -0.18 12.50
CA THR A 72 -16.84 -1.12 13.44
C THR A 72 -16.63 -2.53 12.96
N HIS A 73 -15.90 -3.31 13.74
CA HIS A 73 -15.60 -4.70 13.36
C HIS A 73 -16.88 -5.56 13.44
N PRO A 74 -17.15 -6.41 12.43
CA PRO A 74 -18.29 -7.31 12.45
C PRO A 74 -18.24 -8.25 13.66
N SER A 75 -19.31 -8.33 14.44
CA SER A 75 -19.33 -9.06 15.72
C SER A 75 -19.19 -10.58 15.60
N ASP A 76 -19.47 -11.11 14.41
CA ASP A 76 -19.36 -12.53 14.07
C ASP A 76 -18.07 -12.91 13.34
N VAL A 77 -17.14 -11.97 13.24
CA VAL A 77 -15.77 -12.20 12.73
C VAL A 77 -14.78 -12.02 13.87
N THR A 78 -13.79 -12.88 13.97
CA THR A 78 -12.74 -12.75 14.98
C THR A 78 -11.92 -11.49 14.74
N ALA A 79 -11.80 -10.64 15.75
CA ALA A 79 -11.02 -9.42 15.65
C ALA A 79 -9.53 -9.73 15.46
N PRO A 80 -8.80 -8.95 14.63
CA PRO A 80 -7.38 -9.18 14.41
C PRO A 80 -6.56 -8.89 15.67
N THR A 81 -5.51 -9.67 15.84
CA THR A 81 -4.44 -9.42 16.83
C THR A 81 -3.34 -8.56 16.23
N GLY A 82 -2.51 -7.94 17.05
CA GLY A 82 -1.39 -7.11 16.59
C GLY A 82 -1.86 -5.86 15.82
N ILE A 83 -2.97 -5.27 16.24
CA ILE A 83 -3.45 -4.00 15.67
C ILE A 83 -2.38 -2.92 15.87
N ASN A 84 -2.04 -2.19 14.80
CA ASN A 84 -0.98 -1.20 14.73
C ASN A 84 0.44 -1.74 15.00
N ALA A 85 0.64 -3.05 14.98
CA ALA A 85 1.96 -3.63 15.17
C ALA A 85 2.81 -3.48 13.90
N THR A 86 3.94 -2.80 14.03
CA THR A 86 4.91 -2.58 12.95
C THR A 86 6.02 -3.61 12.94
N ASP A 87 6.09 -4.43 13.98
CA ASP A 87 7.11 -5.44 14.23
C ASP A 87 6.87 -6.76 13.48
N ASN A 88 7.54 -7.81 13.95
CA ASN A 88 7.56 -9.16 13.39
C ASN A 88 6.27 -9.97 13.63
N THR A 89 5.14 -9.32 13.89
CA THR A 89 3.86 -10.02 14.04
C THR A 89 3.57 -10.86 12.80
N SER A 90 3.30 -12.15 13.02
CA SER A 90 3.05 -13.08 11.92
C SER A 90 1.76 -12.73 11.18
N TRP A 91 1.82 -12.77 9.85
CA TRP A 91 0.64 -12.65 8.99
C TRP A 91 -0.43 -13.68 9.31
N ASN A 92 -0.02 -14.88 9.65
CA ASN A 92 -0.90 -16.03 9.90
C ASN A 92 -1.68 -15.94 11.22
N ASN A 93 -1.39 -14.95 12.06
CA ASN A 93 -2.16 -14.73 13.28
C ASN A 93 -3.60 -14.24 12.98
N ASN A 94 -3.82 -13.69 11.81
CA ASN A 94 -5.10 -13.12 11.39
C ASN A 94 -5.47 -13.71 10.03
N GLU A 95 -6.06 -14.90 10.05
CA GLU A 95 -6.51 -15.57 8.84
C GLU A 95 -8.01 -15.37 8.64
N TYR A 96 -8.40 -14.92 7.43
CA TYR A 96 -9.80 -14.69 7.07
C TYR A 96 -10.13 -15.37 5.74
N ASN A 97 -11.25 -16.10 5.76
CA ASN A 97 -11.83 -16.66 4.56
C ASN A 97 -12.63 -15.60 3.76
N THR A 98 -13.18 -16.01 2.62
CA THR A 98 -13.92 -15.11 1.72
C THR A 98 -15.14 -14.46 2.39
N GLU A 99 -15.90 -15.24 3.19
CA GLU A 99 -17.09 -14.74 3.87
C GLU A 99 -16.75 -13.71 4.96
N GLN A 100 -15.76 -14.05 5.79
CA GLN A 100 -15.28 -13.15 6.84
C GLN A 100 -14.73 -11.84 6.27
N TRP A 101 -13.92 -11.96 5.21
CA TRP A 101 -13.38 -10.77 4.53
C TRP A 101 -14.49 -9.90 3.92
N ALA A 102 -15.48 -10.50 3.27
CA ALA A 102 -16.59 -9.75 2.68
C ALA A 102 -17.35 -8.90 3.72
N LYS A 103 -17.52 -9.41 4.96
CA LYS A 103 -18.11 -8.64 6.06
C LYS A 103 -17.22 -7.48 6.51
N MET A 104 -15.92 -7.69 6.61
CA MET A 104 -14.95 -6.65 6.96
C MET A 104 -14.87 -5.57 5.88
N GLU A 105 -14.85 -5.95 4.61
CA GLU A 105 -14.86 -5.04 3.47
C GLU A 105 -16.17 -4.23 3.40
N ALA A 106 -17.31 -4.86 3.66
CA ALA A 106 -18.59 -4.15 3.75
C ALA A 106 -18.62 -3.13 4.89
N ALA A 107 -17.86 -3.35 5.97
CA ALA A 107 -17.65 -2.38 7.05
C ALA A 107 -16.58 -1.30 6.69
N GLY A 108 -16.02 -1.34 5.48
CA GLY A 108 -15.08 -0.35 4.97
C GLY A 108 -13.60 -0.70 5.08
N ALA A 109 -13.24 -1.91 5.55
CA ALA A 109 -11.85 -2.33 5.56
C ALA A 109 -11.27 -2.45 4.14
N VAL A 110 -10.00 -2.09 3.97
CA VAL A 110 -9.30 -2.16 2.69
C VAL A 110 -8.08 -3.06 2.82
N PHE A 111 -7.94 -4.04 1.93
CA PHE A 111 -6.78 -4.93 1.90
C PHE A 111 -5.73 -4.47 0.89
N LEU A 112 -4.49 -4.46 1.31
CA LEU A 112 -3.31 -4.23 0.48
C LEU A 112 -2.52 -5.55 0.41
N PRO A 113 -2.62 -6.31 -0.68
CA PRO A 113 -1.88 -7.55 -0.84
C PRO A 113 -0.37 -7.34 -0.79
N ALA A 114 0.36 -8.28 -0.22
CA ALA A 114 1.81 -8.33 -0.26
C ALA A 114 2.29 -8.73 -1.67
N ALA A 115 2.19 -7.81 -2.61
CA ALA A 115 2.71 -8.01 -3.95
C ALA A 115 4.23 -7.90 -3.94
N TYR A 116 4.90 -8.87 -4.56
CA TYR A 116 6.36 -8.88 -4.70
C TYR A 116 6.86 -7.68 -5.51
N SER A 117 8.13 -7.34 -5.33
CA SER A 117 8.78 -6.34 -6.17
C SER A 117 9.51 -6.99 -7.36
N ARG A 118 9.84 -6.18 -8.36
CA ARG A 118 10.68 -6.59 -9.49
C ARG A 118 12.01 -5.85 -9.50
N TYR A 119 13.06 -6.57 -9.87
CA TYR A 119 14.38 -6.02 -10.17
C TYR A 119 14.81 -6.51 -11.55
N GLY A 120 14.68 -5.68 -12.57
CA GLY A 120 14.84 -6.14 -13.96
C GLY A 120 13.86 -7.27 -14.30
N ASN A 121 14.40 -8.43 -14.68
CA ASN A 121 13.63 -9.65 -14.97
C ASN A 121 13.40 -10.55 -13.75
N TYR A 122 13.94 -10.21 -12.59
CA TYR A 122 13.78 -11.02 -11.39
C TYR A 122 12.58 -10.58 -10.58
N VAL A 123 11.85 -11.55 -9.99
CA VAL A 123 10.85 -11.31 -8.96
C VAL A 123 11.54 -11.43 -7.60
N VAL A 124 11.45 -10.38 -6.80
CA VAL A 124 12.01 -10.35 -5.44
C VAL A 124 10.89 -10.71 -4.46
N THR A 125 10.92 -11.92 -3.96
CA THR A 125 9.86 -12.51 -3.13
C THR A 125 9.93 -12.15 -1.65
N THR A 126 10.95 -11.41 -1.24
CA THR A 126 11.16 -10.99 0.16
C THR A 126 10.88 -9.51 0.39
N SER A 127 10.48 -8.78 -0.64
CA SER A 127 10.23 -7.35 -0.58
C SER A 127 8.83 -7.03 -1.10
N TYR A 128 8.01 -6.45 -0.26
CA TYR A 128 6.62 -6.07 -0.54
C TYR A 128 6.44 -4.59 -0.29
N GLY A 129 5.65 -3.93 -1.11
CA GLY A 129 5.34 -2.54 -0.85
C GLY A 129 4.59 -1.84 -1.96
N TYR A 130 4.25 -0.59 -1.68
CA TYR A 130 3.53 0.29 -2.60
C TYR A 130 4.26 1.61 -2.73
N TRP A 131 4.53 2.02 -3.98
CA TRP A 131 5.11 3.33 -4.24
C TRP A 131 4.24 4.46 -3.71
N SER A 132 4.89 5.50 -3.22
CA SER A 132 4.28 6.82 -3.08
C SER A 132 4.57 7.68 -4.33
N SER A 133 3.87 8.80 -4.46
CA SER A 133 4.16 9.81 -5.48
C SER A 133 5.34 10.72 -5.10
N THR A 134 5.86 10.63 -3.87
CA THR A 134 6.90 11.51 -3.36
C THR A 134 8.29 11.01 -3.74
N ALA A 135 9.07 11.84 -4.43
CA ALA A 135 10.46 11.58 -4.72
C ALA A 135 11.33 11.65 -3.46
N TYR A 136 12.42 10.90 -3.45
CA TYR A 136 13.46 10.98 -2.41
C TYR A 136 14.77 11.49 -3.00
N GLY A 137 15.33 12.51 -2.35
CA GLY A 137 16.58 13.15 -2.75
C GLY A 137 16.52 13.94 -4.07
N ASP A 138 17.52 14.78 -4.30
CA ASP A 138 17.53 15.76 -5.39
C ASP A 138 17.83 15.16 -6.78
N GLN A 139 18.34 13.94 -6.84
CA GLN A 139 18.75 13.30 -8.10
C GLN A 139 17.69 12.45 -8.76
N GLY A 140 16.49 12.35 -8.19
CA GLY A 140 15.37 11.57 -8.76
C GLY A 140 15.63 10.07 -8.91
N ARG A 141 16.63 9.52 -8.21
CA ARG A 141 17.00 8.10 -8.29
C ARG A 141 16.20 7.19 -7.37
N ALA A 142 15.55 7.77 -6.36
CA ALA A 142 14.76 7.05 -5.38
C ALA A 142 13.38 7.73 -5.20
N ALA A 143 12.46 6.99 -4.59
CA ALA A 143 11.17 7.50 -4.18
C ALA A 143 10.78 6.86 -2.85
N TYR A 144 9.90 7.49 -2.10
CA TYR A 144 9.31 6.88 -0.92
C TYR A 144 8.32 5.78 -1.31
N TYR A 145 8.22 4.79 -0.45
CA TYR A 145 7.24 3.71 -0.59
C TYR A 145 6.81 3.19 0.79
N LEU A 146 5.62 2.64 0.85
CA LEU A 146 5.17 1.83 1.97
C LEU A 146 5.87 0.48 1.89
N ASN A 147 6.74 0.19 2.84
CA ASN A 147 7.39 -1.10 3.01
C ASN A 147 6.66 -1.94 4.05
N PHE A 148 6.32 -3.18 3.70
CA PHE A 148 5.82 -4.16 4.66
C PHE A 148 6.42 -5.56 4.41
N GLY A 149 7.59 -5.59 3.77
CA GLY A 149 8.43 -6.77 3.64
C GLY A 149 9.34 -6.96 4.85
N GLY A 150 9.67 -8.21 5.16
CA GLY A 150 10.47 -8.51 6.34
C GLY A 150 9.74 -8.20 7.65
N ASN A 151 10.46 -7.63 8.59
CA ASN A 151 9.98 -7.45 9.97
C ASN A 151 9.39 -6.06 10.26
N ASN A 152 9.36 -5.16 9.29
CA ASN A 152 8.99 -3.77 9.53
C ASN A 152 7.91 -3.28 8.57
N LEU A 153 6.86 -2.69 9.13
CA LEU A 153 5.95 -1.85 8.39
C LEU A 153 6.42 -0.39 8.57
N SER A 154 6.80 0.26 7.48
CA SER A 154 7.34 1.62 7.53
C SER A 154 7.19 2.35 6.21
N VAL A 155 7.23 3.67 6.23
CA VAL A 155 7.39 4.49 5.03
C VAL A 155 8.87 4.87 4.91
N THR A 156 9.52 4.38 3.88
CA THR A 156 10.96 4.57 3.64
C THR A 156 11.21 4.79 2.15
N ASP A 157 12.46 4.94 1.75
CA ASP A 157 12.82 5.13 0.35
C ASP A 157 13.43 3.87 -0.28
N MET A 158 13.34 3.82 -1.59
CA MET A 158 13.97 2.79 -2.41
C MET A 158 14.31 3.34 -3.79
N SER A 159 15.33 2.77 -4.41
CA SER A 159 15.70 3.10 -5.79
C SER A 159 14.59 2.81 -6.78
N ARG A 160 14.33 3.74 -7.69
CA ARG A 160 13.20 3.68 -8.65
C ARG A 160 13.31 2.56 -9.70
N TYR A 161 14.43 1.88 -9.80
CA TYR A 161 14.55 0.73 -10.69
C TYR A 161 13.89 -0.53 -10.16
N TYR A 162 13.47 -0.55 -8.88
CA TYR A 162 12.58 -1.58 -8.36
C TYR A 162 11.16 -1.34 -8.83
N GLY A 163 10.49 -2.40 -9.23
CA GLY A 163 9.08 -2.37 -9.61
C GLY A 163 8.22 -2.78 -8.42
N TYR A 164 7.81 -1.84 -7.59
CA TYR A 164 6.77 -2.06 -6.57
C TYR A 164 5.38 -1.78 -7.12
N SER A 165 4.38 -2.30 -6.45
CA SER A 165 2.98 -2.03 -6.76
C SER A 165 2.62 -0.56 -6.54
N VAL A 166 1.52 -0.13 -7.13
CA VAL A 166 0.88 1.16 -6.86
C VAL A 166 -0.55 0.94 -6.39
N ARG A 167 -1.02 1.79 -5.49
CA ARG A 167 -2.42 1.86 -5.09
C ARG A 167 -2.96 3.22 -5.49
N PHE A 168 -3.91 3.21 -6.42
CA PHE A 168 -4.63 4.41 -6.79
C PHE A 168 -5.69 4.74 -5.75
N VAL A 169 -5.83 6.02 -5.49
CA VAL A 169 -6.88 6.61 -4.65
C VAL A 169 -7.59 7.70 -5.42
N LYS A 170 -8.82 7.98 -5.03
CA LYS A 170 -9.63 9.08 -5.54
C LYS A 170 -9.98 9.99 -4.38
N ASP A 171 -9.84 11.29 -4.56
CA ASP A 171 -10.31 12.26 -3.59
C ASP A 171 -11.85 12.27 -3.59
N VAL A 172 -12.43 12.27 -2.41
CA VAL A 172 -13.89 12.37 -2.22
C VAL A 172 -14.19 13.85 -1.97
N ASN A 173 -14.91 14.47 -2.90
CA ASN A 173 -15.39 15.84 -2.75
C ASN A 173 -16.62 15.88 -1.84
#